data_7c9724a996e12103dd7b24ae8a60f192
#
_entry.id   7c9724a996e12103dd7b24ae8a60f192
#
_cell.length_a   1.000
_cell.length_b   1.000
_cell.length_c   1.000
_cell.angle_alpha   90.00
_cell.angle_beta   90.00
_cell.angle_gamma   90.00
#
_symmetry.space_group_name_H-M   'P 1'
#
loop_
_entity.id
_entity.type
_entity.pdbx_description
1 polymer ?
#
loop_
_entity_poly.entity_id
_entity_poly.type
_entity_poly.pdbx_seq_one_letter_code
_entity_poly.pdbx_strand_id
1 'polypeptide(L)'
;PDDDTAADLYLQAVEQLGAAGFLQYEISNFAKAGFESRHNCKYWHCEPYLGIGPSAHSCWNGKRFFVPSAVSDFLEQPVQPVETEDETPCTPEEKLLLGMRLTEGVPASWLAEKQAAAERYCKLGFLQKVGERIAFTPKGFLVSNTILAELI
;
A
#
# COMPACT_ATOMS: atom_id res chain seq x y z
N PRO A 1 -8.45 -18.28 -13.55
CA PRO A 1 -8.22 -19.23 -12.47
C PRO A 1 -9.24 -19.01 -11.36
N ASP A 2 -9.55 -20.06 -10.59
CA ASP A 2 -10.25 -19.89 -9.33
C ASP A 2 -9.34 -19.23 -8.28
N ASP A 3 -9.90 -18.85 -7.14
CA ASP A 3 -9.19 -18.09 -6.10
C ASP A 3 -8.03 -18.89 -5.50
N ASP A 4 -8.18 -20.20 -5.34
CA ASP A 4 -7.12 -21.07 -4.81
C ASP A 4 -5.94 -21.14 -5.77
N THR A 5 -6.21 -21.34 -7.07
CA THR A 5 -5.19 -21.32 -8.12
C THR A 5 -4.47 -19.94 -8.17
N ALA A 6 -5.21 -18.85 -8.04
CA ALA A 6 -4.62 -17.50 -8.03
C ALA A 6 -3.70 -17.31 -6.81
N ALA A 7 -4.11 -17.79 -5.63
CA ALA A 7 -3.30 -17.75 -4.41
C ALA A 7 -2.01 -18.56 -4.55
N ASP A 8 -2.10 -19.78 -5.10
CA ASP A 8 -0.94 -20.64 -5.34
C ASP A 8 0.04 -20.02 -6.33
N LEU A 9 -0.46 -19.44 -7.43
CA LEU A 9 0.38 -18.73 -8.41
C LEU A 9 1.08 -17.50 -7.81
N TYR A 10 0.38 -16.78 -6.95
CA TYR A 10 0.99 -15.65 -6.24
C TYR A 10 2.14 -16.10 -5.31
N LEU A 11 1.92 -17.12 -4.48
CA LEU A 11 2.96 -17.64 -3.59
C LEU A 11 4.15 -18.20 -4.37
N GLN A 12 3.89 -18.90 -5.49
CA GLN A 12 4.92 -19.40 -6.38
C GLN A 12 5.73 -18.23 -7.02
N ALA A 13 5.06 -17.15 -7.40
CA ALA A 13 5.74 -15.98 -7.93
C ALA A 13 6.65 -15.32 -6.88
N VAL A 14 6.20 -15.21 -5.62
CA VAL A 14 7.04 -14.69 -4.52
C VAL A 14 8.30 -15.53 -4.35
N GLU A 15 8.17 -16.85 -4.36
CA GLU A 15 9.30 -17.78 -4.22
C GLU A 15 10.27 -17.69 -5.39
N GLN A 16 9.77 -17.79 -6.62
CA GLN A 16 10.60 -17.79 -7.83
C GLN A 16 11.31 -16.46 -8.06
N LEU A 17 10.62 -15.34 -7.87
CA LEU A 17 11.22 -14.02 -8.00
C LEU A 17 12.26 -13.78 -6.89
N GLY A 18 11.95 -14.20 -5.66
CA GLY A 18 12.89 -14.14 -4.54
C GLY A 18 14.17 -14.94 -4.81
N ALA A 19 14.05 -16.15 -5.36
CA ALA A 19 15.20 -16.97 -5.76
C ALA A 19 16.03 -16.32 -6.89
N ALA A 20 15.40 -15.51 -7.74
CA ALA A 20 16.06 -14.73 -8.79
C ALA A 20 16.61 -13.37 -8.28
N GLY A 21 16.50 -13.06 -6.99
CA GLY A 21 16.99 -11.83 -6.36
C GLY A 21 16.05 -10.63 -6.49
N PHE A 22 14.79 -10.85 -6.87
CA PHE A 22 13.74 -9.84 -6.86
C PHE A 22 12.89 -10.02 -5.61
N LEU A 23 13.13 -9.23 -4.59
CA LEU A 23 12.40 -9.30 -3.34
C LEU A 23 11.08 -8.54 -3.44
N GLN A 24 10.03 -9.11 -2.89
CA GLN A 24 8.78 -8.39 -2.71
C GLN A 24 9.03 -7.23 -1.73
N TYR A 25 8.67 -6.00 -2.10
CA TYR A 25 8.78 -4.83 -1.23
C TYR A 25 7.41 -4.24 -0.85
N GLU A 26 6.37 -4.55 -1.63
CA GLU A 26 4.98 -4.24 -1.32
C GLU A 26 4.06 -5.32 -1.88
N ILE A 27 2.76 -5.23 -1.66
CA ILE A 27 1.76 -6.28 -1.94
C ILE A 27 1.83 -6.85 -3.37
N SER A 28 2.17 -6.05 -4.38
CA SER A 28 2.10 -6.45 -5.80
C SER A 28 3.41 -6.33 -6.56
N ASN A 29 4.42 -5.71 -5.98
CA ASN A 29 5.66 -5.40 -6.71
C ASN A 29 6.92 -5.98 -6.06
N PHE A 30 7.87 -6.29 -6.94
CA PHE A 30 9.14 -6.92 -6.61
C PHE A 30 10.28 -6.08 -7.19
N ALA A 31 11.41 -6.03 -6.50
CA ALA A 31 12.60 -5.32 -6.96
C ALA A 31 13.87 -5.98 -6.43
N LYS A 32 15.00 -5.73 -7.07
CA LYS A 32 16.30 -5.94 -6.44
C LYS A 32 16.48 -4.91 -5.34
N ALA A 33 17.22 -5.26 -4.30
CA ALA A 33 17.49 -4.36 -3.18
C ALA A 33 18.04 -3.00 -3.66
N GLY A 34 17.40 -1.90 -3.23
CA GLY A 34 17.72 -0.53 -3.64
C GLY A 34 17.12 -0.07 -4.97
N PHE A 35 16.32 -0.91 -5.63
CA PHE A 35 15.63 -0.59 -6.89
C PHE A 35 14.10 -0.59 -6.74
N GLU A 36 13.60 -0.50 -5.51
CA GLU A 36 12.18 -0.34 -5.22
C GLU A 36 11.64 0.95 -5.88
N SER A 37 10.40 0.91 -6.37
CA SER A 37 9.79 2.08 -6.98
C SER A 37 9.56 3.17 -5.93
N ARG A 38 10.41 4.21 -5.94
CA ARG A 38 10.23 5.37 -5.05
C ARG A 38 8.87 6.02 -5.22
N HIS A 39 8.34 6.02 -6.43
CA HIS A 39 7.03 6.58 -6.75
C HIS A 39 5.91 5.81 -6.01
N ASN A 40 5.90 4.48 -6.10
CA ASN A 40 4.92 3.64 -5.41
C ASN A 40 5.05 3.76 -3.89
N CYS A 41 6.30 3.74 -3.38
CA CYS A 41 6.55 3.87 -1.95
C CYS A 41 6.01 5.18 -1.36
N LYS A 42 6.02 6.29 -2.13
CA LYS A 42 5.42 7.55 -1.67
C LYS A 42 3.95 7.43 -1.32
N TYR A 43 3.18 6.71 -2.11
CA TYR A 43 1.75 6.46 -1.83
C TYR A 43 1.59 5.66 -0.54
N TRP A 44 2.35 4.58 -0.39
CA TRP A 44 2.28 3.70 0.77
C TRP A 44 2.74 4.38 2.08
N HIS A 45 3.66 5.34 1.99
CA HIS A 45 4.14 6.13 3.12
C HIS A 45 3.33 7.41 3.37
N CYS A 46 2.28 7.67 2.60
CA CYS A 46 1.54 8.95 2.66
C CYS A 46 2.43 10.18 2.46
N GLU A 47 3.48 10.08 1.65
CA GLU A 47 4.32 11.23 1.32
C GLU A 47 3.61 12.15 0.33
N PRO A 48 3.90 13.47 0.36
CA PRO A 48 3.34 14.41 -0.61
C PRO A 48 3.78 14.09 -2.05
N TYR A 49 2.85 14.22 -2.98
CA TYR A 49 3.09 14.07 -4.42
C TYR A 49 2.16 14.97 -5.23
N LEU A 50 2.61 15.33 -6.44
CA LEU A 50 1.83 16.06 -7.43
C LEU A 50 1.70 15.22 -8.69
N GLY A 51 0.47 15.01 -9.12
CA GLY A 51 0.13 14.40 -10.39
C GLY A 51 -0.04 15.46 -11.48
N ILE A 52 0.33 15.12 -12.71
CA ILE A 52 0.23 16.00 -13.89
C ILE A 52 -0.54 15.27 -14.98
N GLY A 53 -1.57 15.93 -15.49
CA GLY A 53 -2.37 15.41 -16.59
C GLY A 53 -3.81 15.05 -16.22
N PRO A 54 -4.65 14.69 -17.19
CA PRO A 54 -6.02 14.26 -16.96
C PRO A 54 -6.07 13.05 -16.02
N SER A 55 -7.01 13.03 -15.10
CA SER A 55 -7.18 12.01 -14.06
C SER A 55 -6.00 11.89 -13.08
N ALA A 56 -5.02 12.77 -13.12
CA ALA A 56 -3.89 12.71 -12.20
C ALA A 56 -4.31 13.14 -10.80
N HIS A 57 -4.05 12.28 -9.82
CA HIS A 57 -4.26 12.57 -8.40
C HIS A 57 -3.04 13.20 -7.78
N SER A 58 -3.26 14.02 -6.78
CA SER A 58 -2.23 14.69 -5.98
C SER A 58 -2.56 14.57 -4.50
N CYS A 59 -1.52 14.49 -3.65
CA CYS A 59 -1.65 14.66 -2.21
C CYS A 59 -0.65 15.74 -1.80
N TRP A 60 -1.14 16.94 -1.55
CA TRP A 60 -0.29 18.11 -1.29
C TRP A 60 -0.95 19.10 -0.32
N ASN A 61 -0.15 19.69 0.54
CA ASN A 61 -0.63 20.66 1.55
C ASN A 61 -1.81 20.16 2.40
N GLY A 62 -1.79 18.85 2.77
CA GLY A 62 -2.82 18.26 3.61
C GLY A 62 -4.15 18.00 2.91
N LYS A 63 -4.19 18.01 1.59
CA LYS A 63 -5.38 17.72 0.78
C LYS A 63 -5.06 16.69 -0.30
N ARG A 64 -6.07 15.87 -0.64
CA ARG A 64 -6.04 15.03 -1.83
C ARG A 64 -6.99 15.61 -2.87
N PHE A 65 -6.49 15.75 -4.08
CA PHE A 65 -7.26 16.32 -5.19
C PHE A 65 -6.82 15.69 -6.52
N PHE A 66 -7.65 15.84 -7.55
CA PHE A 66 -7.35 15.31 -8.87
C PHE A 66 -7.71 16.32 -9.96
N VAL A 67 -7.10 16.13 -11.14
CA VAL A 67 -7.46 16.84 -12.37
C VAL A 67 -8.58 16.05 -13.05
N PRO A 68 -9.69 16.69 -13.49
CA PRO A 68 -10.74 16.02 -14.23
C PRO A 68 -10.24 15.25 -15.46
N SER A 69 -10.93 14.17 -15.81
CA SER A 69 -10.44 13.20 -16.79
C SER A 69 -10.59 13.62 -18.26
N ALA A 70 -11.35 14.71 -18.55
CA ALA A 70 -11.59 15.16 -19.92
C ALA A 70 -10.32 15.72 -20.57
N VAL A 71 -9.76 14.98 -21.51
CA VAL A 71 -8.53 15.37 -22.23
C VAL A 71 -8.72 16.68 -23.02
N SER A 72 -9.93 16.90 -23.60
CA SER A 72 -10.27 18.17 -24.29
C SER A 72 -10.08 19.37 -23.36
N ASP A 73 -10.64 19.29 -22.15
CA ASP A 73 -10.58 20.37 -21.17
C ASP A 73 -9.14 20.62 -20.70
N PHE A 74 -8.38 19.54 -20.55
CA PHE A 74 -6.95 19.63 -20.21
C PHE A 74 -6.14 20.37 -21.28
N LEU A 75 -6.44 20.17 -22.58
CA LEU A 75 -5.71 20.79 -23.67
C LEU A 75 -6.11 22.27 -23.89
N GLU A 76 -7.35 22.63 -23.57
CA GLU A 76 -7.90 23.97 -23.82
C GLU A 76 -7.64 24.96 -22.69
N GLN A 77 -7.38 24.48 -21.47
CA GLN A 77 -7.22 25.33 -20.27
C GLN A 77 -5.77 25.51 -19.88
N PRO A 78 -5.25 26.76 -19.81
CA PRO A 78 -3.88 27.05 -19.40
C PRO A 78 -3.64 26.77 -17.88
N VAL A 79 -4.71 26.84 -17.09
CA VAL A 79 -4.68 26.47 -15.65
C VAL A 79 -5.70 25.37 -15.46
N GLN A 80 -5.23 24.22 -14.99
CA GLN A 80 -6.10 23.05 -14.83
C GLN A 80 -7.01 23.22 -13.62
N PRO A 81 -8.33 22.99 -13.77
CA PRO A 81 -9.20 22.87 -12.62
C PRO A 81 -8.80 21.63 -11.81
N VAL A 82 -8.93 21.72 -10.51
CA VAL A 82 -8.73 20.58 -9.60
C VAL A 82 -9.98 20.38 -8.77
N GLU A 83 -10.31 19.12 -8.50
CA GLU A 83 -11.39 18.73 -7.62
C GLU A 83 -10.83 18.10 -6.36
N THR A 84 -11.25 18.59 -5.19
CA THR A 84 -10.83 18.03 -3.92
C THR A 84 -11.57 16.71 -3.68
N GLU A 85 -10.79 15.66 -3.46
CA GLU A 85 -11.27 14.32 -3.15
C GLU A 85 -11.34 14.10 -1.64
N ASP A 86 -10.33 14.60 -0.90
CA ASP A 86 -10.21 14.42 0.54
C ASP A 86 -9.53 15.65 1.17
N GLU A 87 -10.20 16.25 2.14
CA GLU A 87 -9.72 17.43 2.88
C GLU A 87 -8.75 17.07 4.01
N THR A 88 -8.70 15.80 4.42
CA THR A 88 -7.87 15.33 5.54
C THR A 88 -7.23 13.97 5.26
N PRO A 89 -6.49 13.82 4.14
CA PRO A 89 -5.84 12.57 3.80
C PRO A 89 -4.77 12.19 4.84
N CYS A 90 -4.37 10.94 4.79
CA CYS A 90 -3.29 10.42 5.63
C CYS A 90 -3.61 10.43 7.14
N THR A 91 -4.86 10.11 7.47
CA THR A 91 -5.26 9.84 8.87
C THR A 91 -4.43 8.70 9.46
N PRO A 92 -4.40 8.52 10.79
CA PRO A 92 -3.72 7.37 11.40
C PRO A 92 -4.19 6.03 10.85
N GLU A 93 -5.50 5.88 10.62
CA GLU A 93 -6.10 4.66 10.06
C GLU A 93 -5.66 4.44 8.60
N GLU A 94 -5.65 5.49 7.78
CA GLU A 94 -5.17 5.40 6.40
C GLU A 94 -3.67 5.06 6.34
N LYS A 95 -2.85 5.68 7.20
CA LYS A 95 -1.42 5.36 7.30
C LYS A 95 -1.19 3.92 7.72
N LEU A 96 -2.01 3.40 8.64
CA LEU A 96 -1.97 1.99 9.01
C LEU A 96 -2.31 1.10 7.81
N LEU A 97 -3.42 1.39 7.13
CA LEU A 97 -3.89 0.63 5.97
C LEU A 97 -2.84 0.61 4.85
N LEU A 98 -2.29 1.76 4.50
CA LEU A 98 -1.30 1.89 3.42
C LEU A 98 0.06 1.30 3.82
N GLY A 99 0.53 1.58 5.03
CA GLY A 99 1.81 1.07 5.53
C GLY A 99 1.84 -0.47 5.66
N MET A 100 0.69 -1.08 5.96
CA MET A 100 0.57 -2.54 5.96
C MET A 100 0.63 -3.17 4.55
N ARG A 101 0.59 -2.40 3.47
CA ARG A 101 0.84 -2.90 2.11
C ARG A 101 2.33 -3.10 1.82
N LEU A 102 3.22 -2.53 2.64
CA LEU A 102 4.66 -2.71 2.54
C LEU A 102 5.12 -3.96 3.30
N THR A 103 6.14 -4.64 2.78
CA THR A 103 6.75 -5.79 3.48
C THR A 103 7.53 -5.39 4.74
N GLU A 104 7.88 -4.11 4.86
CA GLU A 104 8.43 -3.56 6.10
C GLU A 104 7.34 -3.36 7.18
N GLY A 105 6.07 -3.28 6.79
CA GLY A 105 4.92 -3.12 7.68
C GLY A 105 4.87 -1.77 8.40
N VAL A 106 4.25 -1.75 9.59
CA VAL A 106 4.05 -0.56 10.42
C VAL A 106 4.65 -0.74 11.82
N PRO A 107 4.97 0.35 12.55
CA PRO A 107 5.38 0.24 13.94
C PRO A 107 4.36 -0.54 14.77
N ALA A 108 4.80 -1.47 15.59
CA ALA A 108 3.90 -2.29 16.43
C ALA A 108 3.06 -1.43 17.39
N SER A 109 3.58 -0.25 17.76
CA SER A 109 2.85 0.72 18.60
C SER A 109 1.57 1.25 17.97
N TRP A 110 1.46 1.26 16.62
CA TRP A 110 0.23 1.67 15.94
C TRP A 110 -0.91 0.66 16.12
N LEU A 111 -0.58 -0.57 16.48
CA LEU A 111 -1.53 -1.66 16.73
C LEU A 111 -1.73 -1.92 18.24
N ALA A 112 -1.38 -0.97 19.11
CA ALA A 112 -1.45 -1.17 20.57
C ALA A 112 -2.87 -1.53 21.05
N GLU A 113 -3.90 -0.88 20.51
CA GLU A 113 -5.31 -1.15 20.84
C GLU A 113 -5.81 -2.48 20.26
N LYS A 114 -5.15 -3.00 19.24
CA LYS A 114 -5.47 -4.24 18.53
C LYS A 114 -4.41 -5.33 18.75
N GLN A 115 -3.58 -5.20 19.78
CA GLN A 115 -2.46 -6.10 20.05
C GLN A 115 -2.87 -7.58 20.07
N ALA A 116 -3.96 -7.91 20.73
CA ALA A 116 -4.44 -9.30 20.82
C ALA A 116 -4.78 -9.89 19.43
N ALA A 117 -5.39 -9.09 18.55
CA ALA A 117 -5.68 -9.49 17.18
C ALA A 117 -4.40 -9.67 16.37
N ALA A 118 -3.48 -8.71 16.45
CA ALA A 118 -2.18 -8.78 15.78
C ALA A 118 -1.38 -10.02 16.23
N GLU A 119 -1.31 -10.30 17.53
CA GLU A 119 -0.64 -11.50 18.05
C GLU A 119 -1.30 -12.79 17.57
N ARG A 120 -2.63 -12.83 17.49
CA ARG A 120 -3.35 -13.98 16.93
C ARG A 120 -2.96 -14.22 15.48
N TYR A 121 -2.94 -13.18 14.65
CA TYR A 121 -2.55 -13.30 13.24
C TYR A 121 -1.06 -13.64 13.07
N CYS A 122 -0.19 -13.20 13.98
CA CYS A 122 1.21 -13.66 14.01
C CYS A 122 1.29 -15.17 14.28
N LYS A 123 0.52 -15.69 15.26
CA LYS A 123 0.50 -17.13 15.56
C LYS A 123 -0.07 -17.97 14.41
N LEU A 124 -1.00 -17.41 13.64
CA LEU A 124 -1.56 -18.04 12.44
C LEU A 124 -0.64 -17.95 11.20
N GLY A 125 0.46 -17.19 11.28
CA GLY A 125 1.41 -17.03 10.20
C GLY A 125 1.00 -16.04 9.10
N PHE A 126 -0.02 -15.21 9.34
CA PHE A 126 -0.43 -14.15 8.42
C PHE A 126 0.31 -12.84 8.65
N LEU A 127 0.69 -12.57 9.90
CA LEU A 127 1.56 -11.45 10.26
C LEU A 127 2.89 -11.96 10.80
N GLN A 128 3.90 -11.09 10.74
CA GLN A 128 5.23 -11.34 11.26
C GLN A 128 5.81 -10.09 11.93
N LYS A 129 6.73 -10.30 12.86
CA LYS A 129 7.53 -9.22 13.45
C LYS A 129 8.77 -8.98 12.60
N VAL A 130 9.00 -7.73 12.24
CA VAL A 130 10.18 -7.25 11.51
C VAL A 130 10.84 -6.17 12.39
N GLY A 131 11.76 -6.57 13.27
CA GLY A 131 12.26 -5.70 14.34
C GLY A 131 11.12 -5.23 15.25
N GLU A 132 10.93 -3.93 15.36
CA GLU A 132 9.82 -3.30 16.14
C GLU A 132 8.55 -3.06 15.31
N ARG A 133 8.48 -3.64 14.13
CA ARG A 133 7.35 -3.48 13.20
C ARG A 133 6.55 -4.78 13.08
N ILE A 134 5.31 -4.65 12.64
CA ILE A 134 4.43 -5.74 12.25
C ILE A 134 4.16 -5.62 10.76
N ALA A 135 4.33 -6.70 10.02
CA ALA A 135 4.12 -6.77 8.59
C ALA A 135 3.31 -8.00 8.20
N PHE A 136 2.68 -7.98 7.03
CA PHE A 136 2.12 -9.19 6.44
C PHE A 136 3.23 -10.15 5.99
N THR A 137 2.96 -11.44 6.13
CA THR A 137 3.66 -12.48 5.38
C THR A 137 3.10 -12.56 3.96
N PRO A 138 3.74 -13.24 3.01
CA PRO A 138 3.14 -13.49 1.69
C PRO A 138 1.75 -14.14 1.77
N LYS A 139 1.53 -15.07 2.70
CA LYS A 139 0.20 -15.63 2.95
C LYS A 139 -0.78 -14.60 3.52
N GLY A 140 -0.30 -13.70 4.36
CA GLY A 140 -1.10 -12.63 4.93
C GLY A 140 -1.60 -11.64 3.90
N PHE A 141 -0.80 -11.34 2.87
CA PHE A 141 -1.24 -10.46 1.78
C PHE A 141 -2.46 -11.00 1.03
N LEU A 142 -2.60 -12.32 0.88
CA LEU A 142 -3.76 -12.94 0.21
C LEU A 142 -5.09 -12.64 0.91
N VAL A 143 -5.07 -12.45 2.22
CA VAL A 143 -6.27 -12.18 3.05
C VAL A 143 -6.19 -10.83 3.76
N SER A 144 -5.33 -9.95 3.28
CA SER A 144 -5.00 -8.68 3.94
C SER A 144 -6.20 -7.78 4.20
N ASN A 145 -7.18 -7.72 3.28
CA ASN A 145 -8.37 -6.89 3.47
C ASN A 145 -9.21 -7.35 4.67
N THR A 146 -9.38 -8.67 4.84
CA THR A 146 -10.10 -9.24 6.00
C THR A 146 -9.36 -8.93 7.31
N ILE A 147 -8.05 -9.07 7.32
CA ILE A 147 -7.24 -8.80 8.51
C ILE A 147 -7.25 -7.31 8.84
N LEU A 148 -7.06 -6.43 7.84
CA LEU A 148 -7.08 -4.97 8.03
C LEU A 148 -8.42 -4.47 8.58
N ALA A 149 -9.55 -5.04 8.13
CA ALA A 149 -10.87 -4.68 8.67
C ALA A 149 -11.03 -4.98 10.18
N GLU A 150 -10.19 -5.85 10.74
CA GLU A 150 -10.19 -6.11 12.19
C GLU A 150 -9.13 -5.26 12.92
N LEU A 151 -8.06 -4.86 12.24
CA LEU A 151 -6.95 -4.10 12.84
C LEU A 151 -7.18 -2.58 12.83
N ILE A 152 -8.08 -2.08 11.99
CA ILE A 152 -8.56 -0.70 11.95
C ILE A 152 -9.86 -0.59 12.77
#